data_ff131d34873532deaa36ce3fd341c6a9
#
_entry.id   ff131d34873532deaa36ce3fd341c6a9
#
_cell.length_a   1.000
_cell.length_b   1.000
_cell.length_c   1.000
_cell.angle_alpha   90.00
_cell.angle_beta   90.00
_cell.angle_gamma   90.00
#
_symmetry.space_group_name_H-M   'P 1'
#
loop_
_entity.id
_entity.type
_entity.pdbx_description
1 polymer ?
#
loop_
_entity_poly.entity_id
_entity_poly.type
_entity_poly.pdbx_seq_one_letter_code
_entity_poly.pdbx_strand_id
1 'polypeptide(L)'
;MRTKNTVVATALFALVTGTGMATATAAPPKCSDIGGVQVANTCEVTDSGDGYTVNMSFPALYPNQKPVLEYVKQTRDGFLNLAKGSDSRTAPYTLESKATEYNSAIPPRGTQSVVLETFEWVGGAHPTTFYKAFNWDQGYRKAITIDTLFAEGTNPWPVILPLVQADVARQFGAGTA
;
A
#
# COMPACT_ATOMS: atom_id res chain seq x y z
N MET A 1 25.27 -36.50 -79.06
CA MET A 1 24.10 -35.94 -78.41
C MET A 1 24.42 -35.80 -76.96
N ARG A 2 24.59 -34.56 -76.42
CA ARG A 2 24.86 -34.28 -75.04
C ARG A 2 23.61 -33.67 -74.42
N THR A 3 22.97 -34.40 -73.55
CA THR A 3 21.82 -33.92 -72.77
C THR A 3 22.34 -33.11 -71.56
N LYS A 4 21.91 -31.86 -71.46
CA LYS A 4 22.16 -30.95 -70.31
C LYS A 4 21.09 -31.15 -69.29
N ASN A 5 21.47 -31.60 -68.11
CA ASN A 5 20.59 -31.65 -66.94
C ASN A 5 20.58 -30.27 -66.25
N THR A 6 19.41 -29.64 -66.17
CA THR A 6 19.19 -28.39 -65.45
C THR A 6 18.70 -28.75 -64.07
N VAL A 7 19.49 -28.42 -63.04
CA VAL A 7 19.11 -28.55 -61.64
C VAL A 7 18.40 -27.27 -61.21
N VAL A 8 17.14 -27.37 -60.86
CA VAL A 8 16.35 -26.29 -60.23
C VAL A 8 16.52 -26.36 -58.77
N ALA A 9 17.19 -25.40 -58.18
CA ALA A 9 17.32 -25.24 -56.73
C ALA A 9 16.12 -24.46 -56.20
N THR A 10 15.26 -25.13 -55.46
CA THR A 10 14.12 -24.52 -54.76
C THR A 10 14.61 -23.99 -53.39
N ALA A 11 14.68 -22.68 -53.25
CA ALA A 11 14.99 -22.03 -51.95
C ALA A 11 13.72 -21.99 -51.11
N LEU A 12 13.69 -22.73 -49.99
CA LEU A 12 12.66 -22.60 -48.95
C LEU A 12 12.99 -21.40 -48.09
N PHE A 13 12.19 -20.34 -48.17
CA PHE A 13 12.19 -19.23 -47.21
C PHE A 13 11.38 -19.66 -45.99
N ALA A 14 12.04 -19.92 -44.88
CA ALA A 14 11.40 -20.11 -43.55
C ALA A 14 11.00 -18.72 -43.00
N LEU A 15 9.70 -18.41 -43.00
CA LEU A 15 9.14 -17.28 -42.28
C LEU A 15 9.20 -17.59 -40.75
N VAL A 16 10.15 -16.99 -40.07
CA VAL A 16 10.16 -16.96 -38.60
C VAL A 16 9.14 -15.90 -38.14
N THR A 17 7.94 -16.34 -37.83
CA THR A 17 6.94 -15.50 -37.13
C THR A 17 7.37 -15.35 -35.70
N GLY A 18 8.07 -14.27 -35.37
CA GLY A 18 8.37 -13.89 -34.00
C GLY A 18 7.06 -13.54 -33.30
N THR A 19 6.56 -14.44 -32.46
CA THR A 19 5.50 -14.12 -31.49
C THR A 19 6.09 -13.19 -30.41
N GLY A 20 5.96 -11.87 -30.67
CA GLY A 20 6.23 -10.88 -29.63
C GLY A 20 5.29 -11.14 -28.46
N MET A 21 5.81 -11.65 -27.35
CA MET A 21 5.06 -11.67 -26.08
C MET A 21 4.85 -10.21 -25.65
N ALA A 22 3.65 -9.69 -25.90
CA ALA A 22 3.22 -8.44 -25.31
C ALA A 22 3.20 -8.65 -23.80
N THR A 23 4.12 -8.04 -23.07
CA THR A 23 4.06 -7.94 -21.62
C THR A 23 2.82 -7.13 -21.28
N ALA A 24 1.77 -7.81 -20.85
CA ALA A 24 0.57 -7.15 -20.34
C ALA A 24 0.98 -6.34 -19.10
N THR A 25 1.07 -5.03 -19.24
CA THR A 25 1.23 -4.14 -18.09
C THR A 25 -0.06 -4.24 -17.28
N ALA A 26 0.03 -4.80 -16.07
CA ALA A 26 -1.11 -4.89 -15.17
C ALA A 26 -1.68 -3.48 -14.95
N ALA A 27 -3.00 -3.34 -15.04
CA ALA A 27 -3.67 -2.09 -14.74
C ALA A 27 -3.36 -1.66 -13.30
N PRO A 28 -3.27 -0.35 -13.03
CA PRO A 28 -3.05 0.14 -11.67
C PRO A 28 -4.19 -0.36 -10.76
N PRO A 29 -3.86 -0.77 -9.53
CA PRO A 29 -4.85 -1.29 -8.60
C PRO A 29 -5.85 -0.20 -8.19
N LYS A 30 -7.11 -0.58 -7.99
CA LYS A 30 -8.23 0.33 -7.73
C LYS A 30 -8.87 0.04 -6.38
N CYS A 31 -9.60 1.01 -5.85
CA CYS A 31 -10.42 0.89 -4.64
C CYS A 31 -11.35 -0.33 -4.68
N SER A 32 -11.97 -0.59 -5.83
CA SER A 32 -12.86 -1.74 -6.03
C SER A 32 -12.17 -3.11 -5.89
N ASP A 33 -10.86 -3.20 -6.08
CA ASP A 33 -10.12 -4.46 -5.99
C ASP A 33 -10.04 -4.99 -4.55
N ILE A 34 -10.29 -4.11 -3.59
CA ILE A 34 -10.39 -4.44 -2.16
C ILE A 34 -11.82 -4.32 -1.61
N GLY A 35 -12.82 -4.27 -2.49
CA GLY A 35 -14.22 -4.14 -2.10
C GLY A 35 -14.62 -2.74 -1.62
N GLY A 36 -13.79 -1.74 -1.90
CA GLY A 36 -14.11 -0.34 -1.58
C GLY A 36 -14.90 0.35 -2.67
N VAL A 37 -15.49 1.49 -2.31
CA VAL A 37 -16.20 2.40 -3.20
C VAL A 37 -15.42 3.70 -3.28
N GLN A 38 -15.13 4.16 -4.50
CA GLN A 38 -14.51 5.45 -4.68
C GLN A 38 -15.55 6.56 -4.70
N VAL A 39 -15.42 7.50 -3.76
CA VAL A 39 -16.25 8.72 -3.67
C VAL A 39 -15.32 9.91 -3.88
N ALA A 40 -15.45 10.58 -5.00
CA ALA A 40 -14.52 11.62 -5.43
C ALA A 40 -13.07 11.15 -5.41
N ASN A 41 -12.21 11.74 -4.56
CA ASN A 41 -10.80 11.38 -4.41
C ASN A 41 -10.52 10.44 -3.23
N THR A 42 -11.55 9.93 -2.58
CA THR A 42 -11.44 9.06 -1.42
C THR A 42 -11.90 7.65 -1.77
N CYS A 43 -11.17 6.65 -1.33
CA CYS A 43 -11.60 5.27 -1.30
C CYS A 43 -12.19 4.98 0.07
N GLU A 44 -13.43 4.50 0.10
CA GLU A 44 -14.14 4.12 1.30
C GLU A 44 -14.33 2.60 1.30
N VAL A 45 -13.89 1.95 2.37
CA VAL A 45 -14.06 0.52 2.59
C VAL A 45 -14.91 0.34 3.84
N THR A 46 -16.13 -0.13 3.65
CA THR A 46 -17.07 -0.36 4.73
C THR A 46 -17.51 -1.82 4.75
N ASP A 47 -17.63 -2.39 5.92
CA ASP A 47 -18.25 -3.70 6.14
C ASP A 47 -18.93 -3.70 7.52
N SER A 48 -20.02 -4.42 7.65
CA SER A 48 -20.72 -4.56 8.91
C SER A 48 -21.42 -5.91 8.98
N GLY A 49 -21.45 -6.47 10.16
CA GLY A 49 -22.14 -7.72 10.42
C GLY A 49 -22.60 -7.80 11.86
N ASP A 50 -23.04 -8.98 12.27
CA ASP A 50 -23.44 -9.21 13.64
C ASP A 50 -22.23 -9.02 14.57
N GLY A 51 -22.29 -7.96 15.35
CA GLY A 51 -21.28 -7.59 16.35
C GLY A 51 -19.97 -7.03 15.80
N TYR A 52 -19.90 -6.46 14.59
CA TYR A 52 -18.76 -5.70 14.13
C TYR A 52 -19.09 -4.60 13.13
N THR A 53 -18.21 -3.61 13.06
CA THR A 53 -18.21 -2.56 12.04
C THR A 53 -16.80 -2.29 11.52
N VAL A 54 -16.69 -2.00 10.22
CA VAL A 54 -15.47 -1.57 9.56
C VAL A 54 -15.73 -0.29 8.80
N ASN A 55 -14.93 0.74 9.04
CA ASN A 55 -14.96 2.01 8.35
C ASN A 55 -13.54 2.47 8.07
N MET A 56 -13.08 2.36 6.81
CA MET A 56 -11.74 2.79 6.42
C MET A 56 -11.82 3.76 5.26
N SER A 57 -11.12 4.89 5.36
CA SER A 57 -11.09 5.91 4.31
C SER A 57 -9.65 6.36 4.02
N PHE A 58 -9.30 6.46 2.74
CA PHE A 58 -7.96 6.86 2.30
C PHE A 58 -8.00 7.44 0.87
N PRO A 59 -6.96 8.22 0.47
CA PRO A 59 -6.91 8.79 -0.88
C PRO A 59 -6.90 7.72 -1.97
N ALA A 60 -7.76 7.87 -2.97
CA ALA A 60 -7.83 6.96 -4.11
C ALA A 60 -6.77 7.24 -5.19
N LEU A 61 -6.10 8.39 -5.11
CA LEU A 61 -5.17 8.89 -6.15
C LEU A 61 -3.72 9.06 -5.65
N TYR A 62 -3.34 8.31 -4.62
CA TYR A 62 -1.96 8.33 -4.15
C TYR A 62 -1.02 7.69 -5.19
N PRO A 63 0.14 8.29 -5.51
CA PRO A 63 1.00 7.84 -6.61
C PRO A 63 1.49 6.38 -6.50
N ASN A 64 1.69 5.90 -5.27
CA ASN A 64 2.06 4.53 -4.97
C ASN A 64 0.90 3.79 -4.29
N GLN A 65 -0.22 3.66 -5.00
CA GLN A 65 -1.48 3.17 -4.46
C GLN A 65 -1.44 1.70 -4.04
N LYS A 66 -0.66 0.86 -4.74
CA LYS A 66 -0.65 -0.60 -4.50
C LYS A 66 -0.33 -0.97 -3.04
N PRO A 67 0.76 -0.50 -2.40
CA PRO A 67 1.05 -0.82 -1.00
C PRO A 67 -0.04 -0.31 -0.03
N VAL A 68 -0.71 0.80 -0.34
CA VAL A 68 -1.81 1.32 0.49
C VAL A 68 -2.98 0.35 0.46
N LEU A 69 -3.39 -0.08 -0.74
CA LEU A 69 -4.49 -1.04 -0.90
C LEU A 69 -4.17 -2.40 -0.26
N GLU A 70 -2.95 -2.90 -0.44
CA GLU A 70 -2.50 -4.15 0.19
C GLU A 70 -2.56 -4.07 1.72
N TYR A 71 -2.08 -2.97 2.29
CA TYR A 71 -2.13 -2.74 3.74
C TYR A 71 -3.57 -2.65 4.26
N VAL A 72 -4.42 -1.84 3.62
CA VAL A 72 -5.82 -1.68 4.03
C VAL A 72 -6.56 -3.02 3.94
N LYS A 73 -6.35 -3.76 2.84
CA LYS A 73 -6.93 -5.10 2.68
C LYS A 73 -6.47 -6.05 3.78
N GLN A 74 -5.17 -6.11 4.05
CA GLN A 74 -4.60 -6.98 5.08
C GLN A 74 -5.13 -6.65 6.48
N THR A 75 -5.18 -5.36 6.83
CA THR A 75 -5.70 -4.88 8.11
C THR A 75 -7.18 -5.24 8.28
N ARG A 76 -8.01 -4.95 7.27
CA ARG A 76 -9.43 -5.33 7.28
C ARG A 76 -9.62 -6.84 7.39
N ASP A 77 -8.93 -7.61 6.56
CA ASP A 77 -9.12 -9.06 6.52
C ASP A 77 -8.68 -9.71 7.83
N GLY A 78 -7.59 -9.22 8.46
CA GLY A 78 -7.15 -9.63 9.78
C GLY A 78 -8.21 -9.37 10.86
N PHE A 79 -8.76 -8.16 10.89
CA PHE A 79 -9.85 -7.80 11.80
C PHE A 79 -11.10 -8.67 11.56
N LEU A 80 -11.52 -8.87 10.31
CA LEU A 80 -12.71 -9.68 9.98
C LEU A 80 -12.54 -11.14 10.39
N ASN A 81 -11.33 -11.70 10.28
CA ASN A 81 -11.04 -13.06 10.74
C ASN A 81 -11.25 -13.20 12.26
N LEU A 82 -10.82 -12.20 13.04
CA LEU A 82 -11.09 -12.15 14.48
C LEU A 82 -12.58 -11.94 14.77
N ALA A 83 -13.18 -10.98 14.09
CA ALA A 83 -14.58 -10.62 14.31
C ALA A 83 -15.56 -11.75 13.96
N LYS A 84 -15.33 -12.50 12.90
CA LYS A 84 -16.19 -13.61 12.48
C LYS A 84 -15.91 -14.92 13.22
N GLY A 85 -14.74 -15.07 13.84
CA GLY A 85 -14.35 -16.27 14.60
C GLY A 85 -14.72 -16.26 16.09
N SER A 86 -15.32 -15.20 16.60
CA SER A 86 -15.63 -15.06 18.02
C SER A 86 -17.12 -15.29 18.30
N ASP A 87 -17.44 -16.37 19.01
CA ASP A 87 -18.82 -16.73 19.38
C ASP A 87 -19.37 -16.00 20.60
N SER A 88 -18.49 -15.42 21.44
CA SER A 88 -18.90 -14.72 22.68
C SER A 88 -18.35 -13.30 22.71
N ARG A 89 -19.14 -12.35 22.22
CA ARG A 89 -18.78 -10.92 22.30
C ARG A 89 -19.59 -10.24 23.39
N THR A 90 -18.91 -9.42 24.17
CA THR A 90 -19.58 -8.56 25.17
C THR A 90 -20.01 -7.23 24.57
N ALA A 91 -19.43 -6.84 23.41
CA ALA A 91 -19.77 -5.62 22.67
C ALA A 91 -19.29 -5.72 21.20
N PRO A 92 -19.84 -4.91 20.29
CA PRO A 92 -19.44 -4.91 18.87
C PRO A 92 -17.96 -4.55 18.69
N TYR A 93 -17.25 -5.30 17.85
CA TYR A 93 -15.88 -4.98 17.44
C TYR A 93 -15.87 -3.85 16.42
N THR A 94 -14.85 -3.01 16.47
CA THR A 94 -14.77 -1.81 15.61
C THR A 94 -13.39 -1.68 15.00
N LEU A 95 -13.36 -1.46 13.69
CA LEU A 95 -12.18 -1.05 12.94
C LEU A 95 -12.48 0.25 12.22
N GLU A 96 -11.77 1.32 12.57
CA GLU A 96 -11.86 2.61 11.91
C GLU A 96 -10.48 3.04 11.43
N SER A 97 -10.38 3.53 10.19
CA SER A 97 -9.13 4.10 9.68
C SER A 97 -9.38 5.38 8.91
N LYS A 98 -8.58 6.41 9.19
CA LYS A 98 -8.62 7.70 8.51
C LYS A 98 -7.23 8.04 8.00
N ALA A 99 -7.18 8.63 6.81
CA ALA A 99 -5.94 9.07 6.23
C ALA A 99 -5.76 10.58 6.39
N THR A 100 -4.53 11.00 6.68
CA THR A 100 -4.06 12.38 6.54
C THR A 100 -3.02 12.44 5.44
N GLU A 101 -3.18 13.40 4.52
CA GLU A 101 -2.24 13.64 3.43
C GLU A 101 -1.29 14.78 3.78
N TYR A 102 -0.02 14.61 3.42
CA TYR A 102 1.01 15.63 3.56
C TYR A 102 1.75 15.78 2.24
N ASN A 103 2.03 17.02 1.87
CA ASN A 103 2.76 17.34 0.66
C ASN A 103 3.88 18.34 1.02
N SER A 104 5.08 18.12 0.49
CA SER A 104 6.16 19.07 0.53
C SER A 104 6.49 19.52 -0.88
N ALA A 105 6.68 20.82 -1.06
CA ALA A 105 6.96 21.49 -2.32
C ALA A 105 5.86 21.32 -3.40
N ILE A 106 6.02 22.06 -4.49
CA ILE A 106 5.09 22.03 -5.63
C ILE A 106 5.50 20.91 -6.59
N PRO A 107 4.56 20.07 -7.04
CA PRO A 107 4.85 19.06 -8.08
C PRO A 107 5.53 19.68 -9.30
N PRO A 108 6.42 18.94 -10.00
CA PRO A 108 6.71 17.51 -9.86
C PRO A 108 7.82 17.17 -8.84
N ARG A 109 8.22 18.08 -8.01
CA ARG A 109 9.24 17.86 -6.97
C ARG A 109 8.61 17.73 -5.60
N GLY A 110 9.42 17.34 -4.62
CA GLY A 110 9.00 17.16 -3.25
C GLY A 110 8.45 15.78 -2.95
N THR A 111 7.75 15.67 -1.82
CA THR A 111 7.21 14.40 -1.34
C THR A 111 5.69 14.48 -1.22
N GLN A 112 5.05 13.35 -1.37
CA GLN A 112 3.65 13.15 -1.04
C GLN A 112 3.55 11.98 -0.06
N SER A 113 2.86 12.19 1.06
CA SER A 113 2.73 11.19 2.11
C SER A 113 1.27 10.99 2.47
N VAL A 114 0.94 9.75 2.82
CA VAL A 114 -0.35 9.36 3.38
C VAL A 114 -0.08 8.67 4.70
N VAL A 115 -0.68 9.15 5.78
CA VAL A 115 -0.62 8.52 7.09
C VAL A 115 -2.00 8.01 7.44
N LEU A 116 -2.12 6.70 7.58
CA LEU A 116 -3.32 6.04 8.08
C LEU A 116 -3.23 5.96 9.61
N GLU A 117 -4.19 6.56 10.30
CA GLU A 117 -4.48 6.35 11.70
C GLU A 117 -5.59 5.31 11.79
N THR A 118 -5.32 4.19 12.46
CA THR A 118 -6.26 3.08 12.58
C THR A 118 -6.57 2.83 14.05
N PHE A 119 -7.84 2.92 14.38
CA PHE A 119 -8.42 2.53 15.67
C PHE A 119 -8.99 1.12 15.54
N GLU A 120 -8.62 0.23 16.44
CA GLU A 120 -9.10 -1.14 16.50
C GLU A 120 -9.57 -1.46 17.92
N TRP A 121 -10.79 -2.00 18.02
CA TRP A 121 -11.31 -2.57 19.24
C TRP A 121 -11.89 -3.96 18.96
N VAL A 122 -11.31 -4.97 19.59
CA VAL A 122 -11.67 -6.39 19.42
C VAL A 122 -12.10 -7.02 20.75
N GLY A 123 -12.69 -6.20 21.63
CA GLY A 123 -13.15 -6.68 22.94
C GLY A 123 -11.98 -6.86 23.90
N GLY A 124 -11.69 -5.92 24.69
CA GLY A 124 -10.66 -5.90 25.70
C GLY A 124 -10.82 -4.66 26.58
N ALA A 125 -9.93 -4.49 27.55
CA ALA A 125 -9.99 -3.35 28.45
C ALA A 125 -9.71 -2.01 27.74
N HIS A 126 -8.92 -2.05 26.65
CA HIS A 126 -8.50 -0.85 25.91
C HIS A 126 -8.48 -1.10 24.40
N PRO A 127 -8.94 -0.11 23.60
CA PRO A 127 -8.71 -0.10 22.16
C PRO A 127 -7.22 0.11 21.84
N THR A 128 -6.84 -0.24 20.63
CA THR A 128 -5.51 0.04 20.09
C THR A 128 -5.62 1.06 18.97
N THR A 129 -4.75 2.08 18.99
CA THR A 129 -4.57 2.99 17.86
C THR A 129 -3.15 2.82 17.30
N PHE A 130 -3.04 2.63 16.01
CA PHE A 130 -1.75 2.48 15.34
C PHE A 130 -1.69 3.29 14.05
N TYR A 131 -0.48 3.57 13.59
CA TYR A 131 -0.23 4.46 12.45
C TYR A 131 0.59 3.74 11.38
N LYS A 132 0.22 3.98 10.12
CA LYS A 132 1.00 3.53 8.96
C LYS A 132 1.21 4.67 8.00
N ALA A 133 2.48 5.02 7.76
CA ALA A 133 2.86 6.03 6.78
C ALA A 133 3.31 5.39 5.46
N PHE A 134 2.90 6.01 4.36
CA PHE A 134 3.39 5.76 3.02
C PHE A 134 3.96 7.07 2.49
N ASN A 135 5.21 7.06 2.09
CA ASN A 135 5.92 8.25 1.65
C ASN A 135 6.43 8.03 0.21
N TRP A 136 6.24 9.03 -0.63
CA TRP A 136 6.60 8.99 -2.04
C TRP A 136 7.42 10.20 -2.43
N ASP A 137 8.54 9.96 -3.10
CA ASP A 137 9.34 11.00 -3.74
C ASP A 137 8.80 11.24 -5.15
N GLN A 138 8.28 12.44 -5.39
CA GLN A 138 7.68 12.80 -6.68
C GLN A 138 8.75 13.00 -7.77
N GLY A 139 9.93 13.50 -7.40
CA GLY A 139 11.03 13.74 -8.33
C GLY A 139 11.67 12.45 -8.83
N TYR A 140 11.97 11.53 -7.94
CA TYR A 140 12.57 10.24 -8.27
C TYR A 140 11.54 9.14 -8.54
N ARG A 141 10.24 9.40 -8.31
CA ARG A 141 9.13 8.46 -8.51
C ARG A 141 9.35 7.13 -7.78
N LYS A 142 9.72 7.19 -6.53
CA LYS A 142 10.00 6.02 -5.69
C LYS A 142 9.46 6.20 -4.27
N ALA A 143 9.20 5.07 -3.61
CA ALA A 143 8.86 5.07 -2.20
C ALA A 143 10.06 5.53 -1.36
N ILE A 144 9.76 6.31 -0.30
CA ILE A 144 10.73 6.67 0.73
C ILE A 144 10.49 5.75 1.92
N THR A 145 11.51 4.99 2.29
CA THR A 145 11.53 4.14 3.49
C THR A 145 12.64 4.60 4.42
N ILE A 146 12.69 4.10 5.63
CA ILE A 146 13.78 4.41 6.57
C ILE A 146 15.15 4.05 5.96
N ASP A 147 15.22 2.93 5.21
CA ASP A 147 16.45 2.45 4.59
C ASP A 147 16.91 3.31 3.41
N THR A 148 15.98 4.05 2.77
CA THR A 148 16.28 4.91 1.61
C THR A 148 16.32 6.39 1.95
N LEU A 149 15.93 6.77 3.17
CA LEU A 149 15.91 8.15 3.65
C LEU A 149 17.31 8.67 3.97
N PHE A 150 18.17 7.80 4.45
CA PHE A 150 19.55 8.12 4.85
C PHE A 150 20.56 7.53 3.88
N ALA A 151 21.75 8.11 3.82
CA ALA A 151 22.84 7.57 3.03
C ALA A 151 23.22 6.17 3.54
N GLU A 152 23.68 5.33 2.62
CA GLU A 152 24.14 3.96 2.95
C GLU A 152 25.20 3.97 4.07
N GLY A 153 25.06 3.06 5.03
CA GLY A 153 25.94 2.99 6.20
C GLY A 153 25.66 4.02 7.29
N THR A 154 24.69 4.93 7.12
CA THR A 154 24.31 5.87 8.17
C THR A 154 23.44 5.18 9.21
N ASN A 155 23.80 5.32 10.50
CA ASN A 155 22.94 4.95 11.61
C ASN A 155 22.24 6.20 12.17
N PRO A 156 20.95 6.46 11.84
CA PRO A 156 20.25 7.67 12.29
C PRO A 156 19.73 7.56 13.73
N TRP A 157 19.64 6.38 14.30
CA TRP A 157 18.96 6.13 15.57
C TRP A 157 19.56 6.86 16.78
N PRO A 158 20.88 7.01 16.93
CA PRO A 158 21.44 7.78 18.04
C PRO A 158 20.99 9.25 18.08
N VAL A 159 20.57 9.81 16.94
CA VAL A 159 20.04 11.18 16.84
C VAL A 159 18.52 11.20 16.98
N ILE A 160 17.83 10.27 16.35
CA ILE A 160 16.35 10.24 16.30
C ILE A 160 15.76 9.84 17.65
N LEU A 161 16.25 8.75 18.26
CA LEU A 161 15.65 8.18 19.47
C LEU A 161 15.58 9.17 20.65
N PRO A 162 16.62 9.94 20.99
CA PRO A 162 16.53 10.91 22.07
C PRO A 162 15.47 12.00 21.83
N LEU A 163 15.29 12.43 20.57
CA LEU A 163 14.28 13.42 20.20
C LEU A 163 12.86 12.85 20.33
N VAL A 164 12.64 11.62 19.88
CA VAL A 164 11.35 10.94 20.01
C VAL A 164 11.03 10.69 21.49
N GLN A 165 11.99 10.20 22.26
CA GLN A 165 11.81 9.95 23.71
C GLN A 165 11.48 11.25 24.48
N ALA A 166 12.17 12.34 24.16
CA ALA A 166 11.88 13.64 24.78
C ALA A 166 10.46 14.14 24.44
N ASP A 167 10.01 13.92 23.19
CA ASP A 167 8.69 14.31 22.76
C ASP A 167 7.58 13.43 23.40
N VAL A 168 7.77 12.12 23.45
CA VAL A 168 6.87 11.18 24.13
C VAL A 168 6.76 11.52 25.62
N ALA A 169 7.90 11.74 26.29
CA ALA A 169 7.90 12.13 27.71
C ALA A 169 7.19 13.48 27.95
N ARG A 170 7.28 14.41 27.02
CA ARG A 170 6.56 15.70 27.07
C ARG A 170 5.04 15.51 26.91
N GLN A 171 4.60 14.62 26.06
CA GLN A 171 3.18 14.40 25.75
C GLN A 171 2.49 13.53 26.82
N PHE A 172 3.14 12.51 27.33
CA PHE A 172 2.54 11.45 28.16
C PHE A 172 3.13 11.38 29.58
N GLY A 173 4.15 12.15 29.90
CA GLY A 173 4.84 12.15 31.18
C GLY A 173 6.12 11.32 31.18
N ALA A 174 7.04 11.65 32.09
CA ALA A 174 8.30 10.93 32.25
C ALA A 174 8.04 9.48 32.73
N GLY A 175 8.66 8.51 32.03
CA GLY A 175 8.53 7.08 32.33
C GLY A 175 7.67 6.29 31.32
N THR A 176 7.16 6.93 30.27
CA THR A 176 6.39 6.30 29.19
C THR A 176 7.21 6.02 27.92
N ALA A 177 8.47 6.42 27.90
CA ALA A 177 9.37 6.29 26.73
C ALA A 177 10.52 5.30 26.99
#